data_2d27f1bc0be85a345eeb35ee140462c0
#
_entry.id   2d27f1bc0be85a345eeb35ee140462c0
#
_cell.length_a   1.000
_cell.length_b   1.000
_cell.length_c   1.000
_cell.angle_alpha   90.00
_cell.angle_beta   90.00
_cell.angle_gamma   90.00
#
_symmetry.space_group_name_H-M   'P 1'
#
loop_
_entity.id
_entity.type
_entity.pdbx_description
1 polymer ?
#
loop_
_entity_poly.entity_id
_entity_poly.type
_entity_poly.pdbx_seq_one_letter_code
_entity_poly.pdbx_strand_id
1 'polypeptide(L)'
;MGQPAGAPGRLQPKAGHPRKGITALCLVGLVASTHAGTHQIEGRIVGVHDGDTITLLDVDNRQHKIRLDGIDAPELGQPFGRASKHHLAELLANREAVADCSKTDRYRREVCRVLIGGADAGLEQIRAGMAWCFRRYAKELPPDRRQQYTDMEAQAKEERRGLWTHGEPVPPWDWRAKRKGGGTP
;
A
#
# COMPACT_ATOMS: atom_id res chain seq x y z
N MET A 1 -17.58 84.88 -39.60
CA MET A 1 -16.66 85.92 -39.13
C MET A 1 -15.91 85.41 -37.94
N GLY A 2 -14.58 85.48 -38.00
CA GLY A 2 -13.73 85.48 -36.84
C GLY A 2 -12.94 84.19 -36.59
N GLN A 3 -11.83 84.07 -37.28
CA GLN A 3 -10.61 83.37 -36.76
C GLN A 3 -9.95 84.20 -35.64
N PRO A 4 -8.81 83.77 -35.08
CA PRO A 4 -8.05 82.54 -34.98
C PRO A 4 -7.30 82.39 -33.63
N ALA A 5 -6.31 81.50 -33.60
CA ALA A 5 -5.09 81.45 -32.76
C ALA A 5 -5.26 80.65 -31.45
N GLY A 6 -4.35 79.83 -31.08
CA GLY A 6 -2.96 79.69 -31.24
C GLY A 6 -2.49 78.36 -30.59
N ALA A 7 -1.52 77.74 -31.20
CA ALA A 7 -0.74 76.72 -30.54
C ALA A 7 0.23 77.35 -29.53
N PRO A 8 0.54 76.69 -28.47
CA PRO A 8 1.95 76.41 -28.24
C PRO A 8 2.26 75.11 -27.49
N GLY A 9 3.45 74.68 -27.65
CA GLY A 9 4.21 74.08 -26.57
C GLY A 9 4.41 72.57 -26.64
N ARG A 10 5.38 72.20 -27.48
CA ARG A 10 6.02 70.90 -27.43
C ARG A 10 6.86 70.82 -26.16
N LEU A 11 6.42 70.03 -25.19
CA LEU A 11 7.25 69.62 -24.05
C LEU A 11 7.89 68.27 -24.32
N GLN A 12 9.20 68.24 -24.34
CA GLN A 12 10.01 67.00 -24.45
C GLN A 12 9.88 66.17 -23.19
N PRO A 13 9.73 64.84 -23.29
CA PRO A 13 9.81 64.00 -22.12
C PRO A 13 11.27 63.75 -21.73
N LYS A 14 11.56 63.99 -20.45
CA LYS A 14 12.83 63.69 -19.79
C LYS A 14 13.08 62.19 -19.78
N ALA A 15 14.29 61.79 -20.16
CA ALA A 15 14.78 60.43 -20.06
C ALA A 15 14.69 59.92 -18.62
N GLY A 16 13.84 58.93 -18.40
CA GLY A 16 13.73 58.17 -17.14
C GLY A 16 14.75 57.07 -17.12
N HIS A 17 15.49 56.95 -16.05
CA HIS A 17 16.52 55.96 -15.78
C HIS A 17 15.92 54.52 -15.79
N PRO A 18 16.65 53.48 -16.25
CA PRO A 18 16.19 52.11 -16.20
C PRO A 18 16.20 51.63 -14.76
N ARG A 19 15.01 51.34 -14.25
CA ARG A 19 14.85 50.59 -13.00
C ARG A 19 15.33 49.16 -13.22
N LYS A 20 16.41 48.80 -12.53
CA LYS A 20 16.89 47.39 -12.44
C LYS A 20 15.77 46.55 -11.83
N GLY A 21 15.10 45.76 -12.67
CA GLY A 21 14.15 44.76 -12.21
C GLY A 21 14.89 43.65 -11.49
N ILE A 22 14.64 43.52 -10.20
CA ILE A 22 15.07 42.35 -9.41
C ILE A 22 14.13 41.23 -9.79
N THR A 23 14.61 40.31 -10.64
CA THR A 23 13.91 39.05 -10.93
C THR A 23 14.04 38.17 -9.68
N ALA A 24 13.00 38.11 -8.88
CA ALA A 24 12.92 37.17 -7.77
C ALA A 24 12.79 35.76 -8.37
N LEU A 25 13.87 35.01 -8.36
CA LEU A 25 13.89 33.58 -8.69
C LEU A 25 13.22 32.86 -7.51
N CYS A 26 11.93 32.53 -7.65
CA CYS A 26 11.24 31.64 -6.72
C CYS A 26 11.85 30.23 -6.88
N LEU A 27 12.79 29.90 -6.01
CA LEU A 27 13.28 28.53 -5.84
C LEU A 27 12.12 27.75 -5.18
N VAL A 28 11.33 27.06 -5.99
CA VAL A 28 10.38 26.06 -5.47
C VAL A 28 11.23 24.91 -4.94
N GLY A 29 11.48 24.94 -3.64
CA GLY A 29 12.13 23.85 -2.94
C GLY A 29 11.23 22.60 -3.03
N LEU A 30 11.65 21.65 -3.86
CA LEU A 30 11.11 20.29 -3.86
C LEU A 30 11.47 19.68 -2.50
N VAL A 31 10.55 19.72 -1.56
CA VAL A 31 10.69 19.01 -0.28
C VAL A 31 10.54 17.52 -0.62
N ALA A 32 11.64 16.85 -0.89
CA ALA A 32 11.72 15.41 -0.93
C ALA A 32 11.42 14.91 0.50
N SER A 33 10.17 14.51 0.75
CA SER A 33 9.82 13.77 1.96
C SER A 33 10.56 12.45 1.91
N THR A 34 11.68 12.37 2.63
CA THR A 34 12.39 11.11 2.86
C THR A 34 11.54 10.24 3.78
N HIS A 35 10.61 9.48 3.20
CA HIS A 35 9.99 8.35 3.88
C HIS A 35 11.05 7.26 4.00
N ALA A 36 11.37 6.89 5.23
CA ALA A 36 12.32 5.83 5.52
C ALA A 36 11.91 4.53 4.80
N GLY A 37 12.69 4.12 3.80
CA GLY A 37 12.83 2.76 3.38
C GLY A 37 11.67 2.06 2.65
N THR A 38 10.61 2.75 2.22
CA THR A 38 9.58 2.11 1.37
C THR A 38 10.02 2.12 -0.09
N HIS A 39 9.95 0.97 -0.74
CA HIS A 39 10.16 0.85 -2.18
C HIS A 39 8.96 0.17 -2.82
N GLN A 40 8.73 0.45 -4.09
CA GLN A 40 7.62 -0.10 -4.85
C GLN A 40 8.14 -1.11 -5.86
N ILE A 41 7.44 -2.23 -6.01
CA ILE A 41 7.71 -3.26 -7.00
C ILE A 41 6.45 -3.42 -7.82
N GLU A 42 6.56 -3.27 -9.13
CA GLU A 42 5.47 -3.49 -10.08
C GLU A 42 5.74 -4.75 -10.88
N GLY A 43 4.69 -5.51 -11.17
CA GLY A 43 4.82 -6.71 -11.96
C GLY A 43 3.64 -7.65 -11.86
N ARG A 44 3.78 -8.81 -12.47
CA ARG A 44 2.73 -9.82 -12.55
C ARG A 44 2.84 -10.87 -11.45
N ILE A 45 1.73 -11.25 -10.85
CA ILE A 45 1.68 -12.33 -9.88
C ILE A 45 1.79 -13.68 -10.59
N VAL A 46 2.90 -14.39 -10.34
CA VAL A 46 3.23 -15.68 -10.97
C VAL A 46 3.12 -16.86 -10.01
N GLY A 47 2.89 -16.63 -8.72
CA GLY A 47 2.71 -17.68 -7.74
C GLY A 47 1.96 -17.22 -6.49
N VAL A 48 1.14 -18.13 -5.94
CA VAL A 48 0.47 -17.97 -4.64
C VAL A 48 0.84 -19.18 -3.80
N HIS A 49 1.52 -18.95 -2.66
CA HIS A 49 2.08 -20.04 -1.83
C HIS A 49 1.10 -20.49 -0.74
N ASP A 50 0.48 -19.52 -0.09
CA ASP A 50 -0.51 -19.67 0.96
C ASP A 50 -1.47 -18.46 0.96
N GLY A 51 -2.22 -18.22 2.04
CA GLY A 51 -3.22 -17.15 2.09
C GLY A 51 -2.65 -15.74 2.29
N ASP A 52 -1.33 -15.59 2.45
CA ASP A 52 -0.67 -14.27 2.64
C ASP A 52 0.70 -14.15 1.97
N THR A 53 1.13 -15.15 1.19
CA THR A 53 2.45 -15.16 0.55
C THR A 53 2.35 -15.47 -0.94
N ILE A 54 2.95 -14.58 -1.75
CA ILE A 54 2.91 -14.63 -3.22
C ILE A 54 4.30 -14.52 -3.83
N THR A 55 4.41 -14.76 -5.13
CA THR A 55 5.55 -14.39 -5.97
C THR A 55 5.10 -13.42 -7.04
N LEU A 56 5.77 -12.26 -7.10
CA LEU A 56 5.63 -11.25 -8.14
C LEU A 56 6.85 -11.31 -9.06
N LEU A 57 6.63 -11.28 -10.37
CA LEU A 57 7.64 -11.19 -11.41
C LEU A 57 7.67 -9.75 -11.92
N ASP A 58 8.79 -9.05 -11.72
CA ASP A 58 8.96 -7.67 -12.15
C ASP A 58 9.29 -7.55 -13.66
N VAL A 59 9.42 -6.34 -14.16
CA VAL A 59 9.74 -6.03 -15.56
C VAL A 59 11.13 -6.52 -16.00
N ASP A 60 12.06 -6.72 -15.05
CA ASP A 60 13.40 -7.25 -15.27
C ASP A 60 13.44 -8.79 -15.19
N ASN A 61 12.29 -9.46 -15.12
CA ASN A 61 12.14 -10.90 -14.91
C ASN A 61 12.72 -11.43 -13.59
N ARG A 62 12.80 -10.59 -12.55
CA ARG A 62 13.19 -11.00 -11.22
C ARG A 62 11.95 -11.41 -10.43
N GLN A 63 12.09 -12.50 -9.68
CA GLN A 63 11.03 -12.97 -8.80
C GLN A 63 11.20 -12.41 -7.39
N HIS A 64 10.16 -11.75 -6.90
CA HIS A 64 10.07 -11.22 -5.55
C HIS A 64 9.10 -12.06 -4.73
N LYS A 65 9.59 -12.66 -3.64
CA LYS A 65 8.73 -13.36 -2.69
C LYS A 65 8.16 -12.35 -1.71
N ILE A 66 6.86 -12.13 -1.78
CA ILE A 66 6.15 -11.09 -1.03
C ILE A 66 5.25 -11.72 0.02
N ARG A 67 5.30 -11.18 1.24
CA ARG A 67 4.33 -11.42 2.29
C ARG A 67 3.43 -10.20 2.43
N LEU A 68 2.11 -10.42 2.31
CA LEU A 68 1.14 -9.35 2.51
C LEU A 68 1.26 -8.81 3.93
N ASP A 69 1.41 -7.49 4.07
CA ASP A 69 1.55 -6.85 5.37
C ASP A 69 0.21 -6.75 6.12
N GLY A 70 0.29 -6.61 7.43
CA GLY A 70 -0.88 -6.37 8.29
C GLY A 70 -1.83 -7.54 8.47
N ILE A 71 -1.68 -8.64 7.74
CA ILE A 71 -2.52 -9.84 7.86
C ILE A 71 -1.72 -11.07 8.27
N ASP A 72 -2.41 -12.09 8.79
CA ASP A 72 -1.88 -13.43 9.01
C ASP A 72 -2.95 -14.45 8.59
N ALA A 73 -2.64 -15.26 7.59
CA ALA A 73 -3.56 -16.24 7.05
C ALA A 73 -3.37 -17.62 7.70
N PRO A 74 -4.37 -18.51 7.68
CA PRO A 74 -4.22 -19.87 8.16
C PRO A 74 -3.10 -20.60 7.42
N GLU A 75 -2.31 -21.38 8.14
CA GLU A 75 -1.31 -22.26 7.55
C GLU A 75 -1.97 -23.30 6.63
N LEU A 76 -1.26 -23.80 5.60
CA LEU A 76 -1.85 -24.74 4.65
C LEU A 76 -2.43 -26.02 5.29
N GLY A 77 -1.87 -26.46 6.41
CA GLY A 77 -2.34 -27.60 7.19
C GLY A 77 -3.34 -27.25 8.27
N GLN A 78 -3.73 -26.00 8.39
CA GLN A 78 -4.73 -25.52 9.32
C GLN A 78 -6.12 -25.51 8.66
N PRO A 79 -7.23 -25.66 9.41
CA PRO A 79 -8.54 -25.40 8.87
C PRO A 79 -8.62 -24.07 8.13
N PHE A 80 -9.25 -24.04 6.97
CA PHE A 80 -9.30 -22.90 6.04
C PHE A 80 -7.98 -22.52 5.33
N GLY A 81 -6.83 -23.13 5.61
CA GLY A 81 -5.57 -22.74 4.97
C GLY A 81 -5.60 -22.89 3.45
N ARG A 82 -6.17 -23.98 2.93
CA ARG A 82 -6.33 -24.16 1.49
C ARG A 82 -7.38 -23.22 0.88
N ALA A 83 -8.47 -22.94 1.60
CA ALA A 83 -9.49 -21.99 1.15
C ALA A 83 -8.94 -20.57 1.08
N SER A 84 -8.17 -20.15 2.08
CA SER A 84 -7.48 -18.87 2.10
C SER A 84 -6.49 -18.70 0.93
N LYS A 85 -5.67 -19.73 0.67
CA LYS A 85 -4.79 -19.76 -0.51
C LYS A 85 -5.58 -19.63 -1.81
N HIS A 86 -6.65 -20.41 -1.95
CA HIS A 86 -7.48 -20.41 -3.17
C HIS A 86 -8.10 -19.03 -3.41
N HIS A 87 -8.68 -18.43 -2.38
CA HIS A 87 -9.26 -17.09 -2.48
C HIS A 87 -8.20 -16.04 -2.90
N LEU A 88 -7.00 -16.09 -2.31
CA LEU A 88 -5.91 -15.19 -2.72
C LEU A 88 -5.50 -15.44 -4.18
N ALA A 89 -5.49 -16.69 -4.63
CA ALA A 89 -5.18 -17.02 -6.02
C ALA A 89 -6.25 -16.50 -7.00
N GLU A 90 -7.51 -16.58 -6.66
CA GLU A 90 -8.61 -16.02 -7.47
C GLU A 90 -8.51 -14.50 -7.58
N LEU A 91 -8.08 -13.83 -6.50
CA LEU A 91 -7.87 -12.39 -6.50
C LEU A 91 -6.69 -11.95 -7.37
N LEU A 92 -5.57 -12.70 -7.35
CA LEU A 92 -4.27 -12.19 -7.76
C LEU A 92 -3.63 -12.93 -8.94
N ALA A 93 -3.92 -14.22 -9.18
CA ALA A 93 -3.15 -15.01 -10.13
C ALA A 93 -3.17 -14.43 -11.54
N ASN A 94 -1.98 -14.32 -12.14
CA ASN A 94 -1.73 -13.77 -13.47
C ASN A 94 -2.14 -12.29 -13.67
N ARG A 95 -2.40 -11.56 -12.59
CA ARG A 95 -2.74 -10.12 -12.66
C ARG A 95 -1.51 -9.26 -12.39
N GLU A 96 -1.51 -8.06 -12.99
CA GLU A 96 -0.55 -7.01 -12.67
C GLU A 96 -0.86 -6.44 -11.30
N ALA A 97 0.19 -6.23 -10.51
CA ALA A 97 0.12 -5.76 -9.14
C ALA A 97 1.17 -4.69 -8.87
N VAL A 98 0.86 -3.85 -7.90
CA VAL A 98 1.79 -2.90 -7.30
C VAL A 98 2.00 -3.31 -5.85
N ALA A 99 3.25 -3.57 -5.46
CA ALA A 99 3.63 -3.94 -4.11
C ALA A 99 4.41 -2.81 -3.45
N ASP A 100 3.78 -2.13 -2.48
CA ASP A 100 4.40 -1.10 -1.64
C ASP A 100 5.10 -1.77 -0.45
N CYS A 101 6.42 -1.89 -0.52
CA CYS A 101 7.21 -2.69 0.42
C CYS A 101 7.85 -1.82 1.50
N SER A 102 7.73 -2.22 2.75
CA SER A 102 8.23 -1.47 3.91
C SER A 102 9.50 -2.06 4.51
N LYS A 103 9.73 -3.35 4.34
CA LYS A 103 10.88 -4.08 4.90
C LYS A 103 11.02 -5.48 4.30
N THR A 104 12.15 -6.11 4.56
CA THR A 104 12.36 -7.54 4.33
C THR A 104 12.30 -8.30 5.65
N ASP A 105 11.61 -9.43 5.71
CA ASP A 105 11.52 -10.25 6.91
C ASP A 105 12.73 -11.21 7.04
N ARG A 106 12.83 -11.90 8.21
CA ARG A 106 13.90 -12.86 8.48
C ARG A 106 13.96 -14.07 7.52
N TYR A 107 12.89 -14.30 6.76
CA TYR A 107 12.81 -15.35 5.75
C TYR A 107 13.09 -14.82 4.34
N ARG A 108 13.61 -13.59 4.24
CA ARG A 108 13.96 -12.91 2.98
C ARG A 108 12.74 -12.66 2.08
N ARG A 109 11.54 -12.51 2.68
CA ARG A 109 10.36 -12.06 1.96
C ARG A 109 10.21 -10.55 2.11
N GLU A 110 9.84 -9.88 1.03
CA GLU A 110 9.42 -8.48 1.08
C GLU A 110 8.06 -8.38 1.80
N VAL A 111 7.94 -7.52 2.79
CA VAL A 111 6.67 -7.27 3.49
C VAL A 111 6.01 -6.06 2.88
N CYS A 112 4.92 -6.28 2.14
CA CYS A 112 4.34 -5.27 1.27
C CYS A 112 2.82 -5.22 1.38
N ARG A 113 2.28 -4.01 1.18
CA ARG A 113 0.91 -3.82 0.75
C ARG A 113 0.81 -4.16 -0.74
N VAL A 114 -0.09 -5.04 -1.13
CA VAL A 114 -0.27 -5.46 -2.52
C VAL A 114 -1.57 -4.92 -3.07
N LEU A 115 -1.48 -4.14 -4.15
CA LEU A 115 -2.61 -3.50 -4.81
C LEU A 115 -2.86 -4.11 -6.20
N ILE A 116 -4.11 -4.43 -6.48
CA ILE A 116 -4.58 -4.92 -7.79
C ILE A 116 -5.69 -3.98 -8.28
N GLY A 117 -5.41 -3.19 -9.32
CA GLY A 117 -6.38 -2.20 -9.80
C GLY A 117 -6.81 -1.21 -8.71
N GLY A 118 -5.91 -0.91 -7.77
CA GLY A 118 -6.15 -0.04 -6.61
C GLY A 118 -6.78 -0.72 -5.39
N ALA A 119 -7.28 -1.97 -5.51
CA ALA A 119 -7.82 -2.72 -4.38
C ALA A 119 -6.70 -3.38 -3.56
N ASP A 120 -6.78 -3.30 -2.24
CA ASP A 120 -5.83 -3.88 -1.30
C ASP A 120 -6.12 -5.37 -1.08
N ALA A 121 -5.21 -6.24 -1.53
CA ALA A 121 -5.37 -7.69 -1.44
C ALA A 121 -5.45 -8.20 0.00
N GLY A 122 -4.73 -7.58 0.93
CA GLY A 122 -4.80 -7.92 2.35
C GLY A 122 -6.18 -7.61 2.95
N LEU A 123 -6.74 -6.46 2.60
CA LEU A 123 -8.09 -6.07 3.03
C LEU A 123 -9.15 -7.00 2.46
N GLU A 124 -9.02 -7.42 1.20
CA GLU A 124 -9.96 -8.38 0.58
C GLU A 124 -9.90 -9.76 1.26
N GLN A 125 -8.70 -10.22 1.64
CA GLN A 125 -8.54 -11.46 2.43
C GLN A 125 -9.26 -11.36 3.79
N ILE A 126 -9.13 -10.23 4.50
CA ILE A 126 -9.85 -10.00 5.76
C ILE A 126 -11.36 -9.94 5.51
N ARG A 127 -11.80 -9.21 4.48
CA ARG A 127 -13.21 -9.04 4.12
C ARG A 127 -13.90 -10.37 3.86
N ALA A 128 -13.22 -11.29 3.19
CA ALA A 128 -13.73 -12.63 2.91
C ALA A 128 -13.66 -13.56 4.14
N GLY A 129 -13.10 -13.11 5.26
CA GLY A 129 -12.84 -13.96 6.42
C GLY A 129 -11.79 -15.03 6.14
N MET A 130 -10.80 -14.75 5.27
CA MET A 130 -9.74 -15.68 4.88
C MET A 130 -8.40 -15.39 5.56
N ALA A 131 -8.31 -14.28 6.32
CA ALA A 131 -7.15 -13.92 7.12
C ALA A 131 -7.57 -13.14 8.37
N TRP A 132 -6.68 -13.11 9.37
CA TRP A 132 -6.78 -12.25 10.55
C TRP A 132 -6.05 -10.93 10.30
N CYS A 133 -6.54 -9.84 10.92
CA CYS A 133 -5.74 -8.64 11.14
C CYS A 133 -4.60 -8.98 12.12
N PHE A 134 -3.34 -8.88 11.67
CA PHE A 134 -2.19 -9.30 12.47
C PHE A 134 -1.77 -8.24 13.49
N ARG A 135 -2.42 -8.22 14.62
CA ARG A 135 -2.28 -7.20 15.68
C ARG A 135 -0.85 -7.00 16.20
N ARG A 136 0.00 -8.05 16.15
CA ARG A 136 1.38 -7.97 16.62
C ARG A 136 2.19 -6.93 15.85
N TYR A 137 1.94 -6.79 14.55
CA TYR A 137 2.59 -5.81 13.67
C TYR A 137 1.67 -4.64 13.29
N ALA A 138 0.48 -4.56 13.90
CA ALA A 138 -0.48 -3.50 13.59
C ALA A 138 0.07 -2.09 13.84
N LYS A 139 1.03 -1.94 14.76
CA LYS A 139 1.69 -0.65 15.04
C LYS A 139 2.57 -0.17 13.88
N GLU A 140 2.97 -1.06 12.98
CA GLU A 140 3.77 -0.74 11.80
C GLU A 140 2.92 -0.22 10.63
N LEU A 141 1.61 -0.45 10.69
CA LEU A 141 0.67 0.07 9.69
C LEU A 141 0.32 1.53 9.97
N PRO A 142 0.08 2.34 8.92
CA PRO A 142 -0.55 3.64 9.07
C PRO A 142 -1.85 3.53 9.88
N PRO A 143 -2.17 4.51 10.75
CA PRO A 143 -3.32 4.43 11.66
C PRO A 143 -4.66 4.20 10.97
N ASP A 144 -4.89 4.85 9.83
CA ASP A 144 -6.09 4.72 8.99
C ASP A 144 -6.24 3.30 8.43
N ARG A 145 -5.17 2.74 7.87
CA ARG A 145 -5.19 1.38 7.33
C ARG A 145 -5.37 0.34 8.45
N ARG A 146 -4.72 0.54 9.58
CA ARG A 146 -4.91 -0.32 10.76
C ARG A 146 -6.36 -0.34 11.22
N GLN A 147 -7.01 0.83 11.29
CA GLN A 147 -8.42 0.93 11.65
C GLN A 147 -9.28 0.21 10.63
N GLN A 148 -9.07 0.45 9.33
CA GLN A 148 -9.80 -0.19 8.25
C GLN A 148 -9.72 -1.73 8.31
N TYR A 149 -8.52 -2.29 8.59
CA TYR A 149 -8.34 -3.74 8.72
C TYR A 149 -9.06 -4.30 9.94
N THR A 150 -9.03 -3.57 11.06
CA THR A 150 -9.72 -3.97 12.30
C THR A 150 -11.24 -3.96 12.13
N ASP A 151 -11.78 -2.92 11.51
CA ASP A 151 -13.21 -2.79 11.26
C ASP A 151 -13.71 -3.87 10.30
N MET A 152 -12.93 -4.15 9.25
CA MET A 152 -13.24 -5.19 8.28
C MET A 152 -13.22 -6.60 8.91
N GLU A 153 -12.27 -6.88 9.81
CA GLU A 153 -12.25 -8.13 10.58
C GLU A 153 -13.50 -8.25 11.48
N ALA A 154 -13.88 -7.16 12.16
CA ALA A 154 -15.08 -7.14 12.99
C ALA A 154 -16.34 -7.42 12.17
N GLN A 155 -16.46 -6.79 11.00
CA GLN A 155 -17.57 -7.03 10.08
C GLN A 155 -17.61 -8.49 9.57
N ALA A 156 -16.45 -9.03 9.17
CA ALA A 156 -16.36 -10.43 8.71
C ALA A 156 -16.78 -11.43 9.81
N LYS A 157 -16.47 -11.12 11.08
CA LYS A 157 -16.91 -11.91 12.25
C LYS A 157 -18.42 -11.82 12.48
N GLU A 158 -18.98 -10.63 12.46
CA GLU A 158 -20.42 -10.40 12.62
C GLU A 158 -21.23 -11.14 11.56
N GLU A 159 -20.77 -11.08 10.31
CA GLU A 159 -21.40 -11.73 9.17
C GLU A 159 -21.01 -13.21 9.02
N ARG A 160 -20.22 -13.76 9.93
CA ARG A 160 -19.77 -15.17 9.95
C ARG A 160 -19.15 -15.62 8.62
N ARG A 161 -18.31 -14.77 8.02
CA ARG A 161 -17.64 -15.10 6.74
C ARG A 161 -16.42 -16.00 6.96
N GLY A 162 -16.21 -16.93 6.05
CA GLY A 162 -15.01 -17.77 6.00
C GLY A 162 -14.66 -18.43 7.33
N LEU A 163 -13.52 -18.08 7.91
CA LEU A 163 -13.02 -18.55 9.20
C LEU A 163 -14.06 -18.46 10.33
N TRP A 164 -14.92 -17.45 10.29
CA TRP A 164 -15.85 -17.10 11.36
C TRP A 164 -17.18 -17.85 11.30
N THR A 165 -17.34 -18.74 10.29
CA THR A 165 -18.58 -19.51 10.10
C THR A 165 -18.93 -20.42 11.29
N HIS A 166 -17.91 -20.98 11.94
CA HIS A 166 -18.09 -22.02 12.98
C HIS A 166 -17.52 -21.59 14.35
N GLY A 167 -17.66 -20.32 14.75
CA GLY A 167 -17.22 -19.82 16.05
C GLY A 167 -15.83 -19.24 16.04
N GLU A 168 -15.06 -19.43 17.13
CA GLU A 168 -13.72 -18.83 17.31
C GLU A 168 -12.64 -19.75 16.72
N PRO A 169 -12.14 -19.47 15.51
CA PRO A 169 -11.06 -20.27 14.91
C PRO A 169 -9.72 -20.00 15.61
N VAL A 170 -8.86 -21.03 15.67
CA VAL A 170 -7.51 -20.90 16.22
C VAL A 170 -6.68 -19.97 15.32
N PRO A 171 -6.09 -18.89 15.83
CA PRO A 171 -5.26 -18.02 15.00
C PRO A 171 -3.96 -18.70 14.53
N PRO A 172 -3.37 -18.29 13.39
CA PRO A 172 -2.16 -18.91 12.83
C PRO A 172 -0.96 -18.86 13.79
N TRP A 173 -0.81 -17.79 14.57
CA TRP A 173 0.29 -17.68 15.55
C TRP A 173 0.16 -18.68 16.70
N ASP A 174 -1.06 -19.00 17.17
CA ASP A 174 -1.30 -20.01 18.19
C ASP A 174 -1.16 -21.42 17.61
N TRP A 175 -1.60 -21.62 16.37
CA TRP A 175 -1.37 -22.87 15.64
C TRP A 175 0.11 -23.20 15.50
N ARG A 176 0.94 -22.20 15.10
CA ARG A 176 2.40 -22.35 15.03
C ARG A 176 3.04 -22.59 16.39
N ALA A 177 2.54 -21.95 17.46
CA ALA A 177 3.05 -22.14 18.81
C ALA A 177 2.80 -23.56 19.31
N LYS A 178 1.60 -24.10 19.12
CA LYS A 178 1.25 -25.48 19.50
C LYS A 178 2.14 -26.50 18.78
N ARG A 179 2.45 -26.31 17.50
CA ARG A 179 3.31 -27.22 16.73
C ARG A 179 4.78 -27.18 17.16
N LYS A 180 5.25 -26.06 17.69
CA LYS A 180 6.62 -25.96 18.24
C LYS A 180 6.74 -26.54 19.64
N GLY A 181 5.68 -26.47 20.45
CA GLY A 181 5.64 -27.04 21.79
C GLY A 181 5.29 -28.53 21.84
N GLY A 182 4.71 -29.08 20.79
CA GLY A 182 4.41 -30.49 20.61
C GLY A 182 5.57 -31.24 19.92
N GLY A 183 6.79 -31.09 20.42
CA GLY A 183 7.88 -32.00 20.11
C GLY A 183 7.43 -33.39 20.53
N THR A 184 7.19 -34.27 19.57
CA THR A 184 6.86 -35.67 19.70
C THR A 184 7.90 -36.39 20.56
N PRO A 185 7.52 -37.35 21.39
CA PRO A 185 8.45 -38.17 22.14
C PRO A 185 9.35 -38.99 21.25
#